data_20e932d6632c594a89d4343f664b0e05
#
_entry.id   20e932d6632c594a89d4343f664b0e05
#
_cell.length_a   1.000
_cell.length_b   1.000
_cell.length_c   1.000
_cell.angle_alpha   90.00
_cell.angle_beta   90.00
_cell.angle_gamma   90.00
#
_symmetry.space_group_name_H-M   'P 1'
#
loop_
_entity.id
_entity.type
_entity.pdbx_description
1 polymer ?
#
loop_
_entity_poly.entity_id
_entity_poly.type
_entity_poly.pdbx_seq_one_letter_code
_entity_poly.pdbx_strand_id
1 'polypeptide(L)'
;MRRRLFSTEKKSSSILIIGALIPSSGLFVVNSLFLYSSENSEILLLYFQSVLAVIFGAVFFAPAWGRMPLKTEGEFIPYRFIGRGVVSLARFRGLYLGLLILPLAMAVSIPPLSECLFTDLESQKKFILFTFVVLALNIFFNSLKNRIRIDSVIGYSTVLVALCYLIFQIFIGEHHTIQPPNHLSVWMNNIHFKPLLLSIVLLWWFAIIVDLPDMRGQLLLTLKNGNESRKIIIASILIAYFIQGILLSFPLLYPAENHWSWISNLFIVFVVINAFQAMFSTNHWTASLIYAGVIRPLISNDNNERTFGMITMFVGIGISALWLAMGKSTAELFGTIFLFTAGVGPVFIARWFWSKVNAQTVLSAMIGAPLIWILWLLVKQTGMYPFLMQHLGISEAFIDILIPGLLNTMVWLITLVLTNNKEEEVYAKNWIQEVGILNEFKSRKNWLLFIGLSLLSGLILFGPSLVLG
;
A
#
# COMPACT_ATOMS: atom_id res chain seq x y z
N MET A 1 -20.76 -10.00 -26.10
CA MET A 1 -19.39 -9.61 -25.67
C MET A 1 -19.29 -9.73 -24.15
N ARG A 2 -18.73 -10.83 -23.62
CA ARG A 2 -18.61 -11.06 -22.16
C ARG A 2 -17.56 -10.12 -21.60
N ARG A 3 -17.96 -9.21 -20.71
CA ARG A 3 -17.05 -8.26 -20.05
C ARG A 3 -16.14 -9.03 -19.08
N ARG A 4 -14.86 -9.09 -19.36
CA ARG A 4 -13.86 -9.66 -18.43
C ARG A 4 -13.78 -8.76 -17.18
N LEU A 5 -13.77 -9.36 -15.99
CA LEU A 5 -13.78 -8.64 -14.72
C LEU A 5 -12.43 -7.95 -14.44
N PHE A 6 -11.33 -8.64 -14.71
CA PHE A 6 -10.00 -8.27 -14.25
C PHE A 6 -9.05 -7.76 -15.34
N SER A 7 -9.39 -7.83 -16.62
CA SER A 7 -8.49 -7.39 -17.69
C SER A 7 -9.05 -6.22 -18.48
N THR A 8 -8.17 -5.30 -18.88
CA THR A 8 -8.45 -4.22 -19.85
C THR A 8 -7.63 -4.42 -21.11
N GLU A 9 -8.16 -3.94 -22.24
CA GLU A 9 -7.35 -3.75 -23.45
C GLU A 9 -6.36 -2.59 -23.20
N LYS A 10 -5.13 -2.69 -23.75
CA LYS A 10 -4.11 -1.63 -23.71
C LYS A 10 -4.59 -0.40 -24.51
N LYS A 11 -5.41 0.46 -23.95
CA LYS A 11 -5.87 1.72 -24.61
C LYS A 11 -6.56 2.70 -23.63
N SER A 12 -6.30 2.59 -22.32
CA SER A 12 -6.88 3.58 -21.39
C SER A 12 -6.21 4.94 -21.56
N SER A 13 -6.99 6.00 -21.52
CA SER A 13 -6.47 7.38 -21.55
C SER A 13 -5.63 7.64 -20.29
N SER A 14 -4.48 8.28 -20.46
CA SER A 14 -3.57 8.67 -19.36
C SER A 14 -4.31 9.48 -18.29
N ILE A 15 -5.21 10.37 -18.69
CA ILE A 15 -6.03 11.19 -17.79
C ILE A 15 -6.92 10.31 -16.90
N LEU A 16 -7.60 9.31 -17.47
CA LEU A 16 -8.43 8.39 -16.67
C LEU A 16 -7.61 7.59 -15.69
N ILE A 17 -6.40 7.18 -16.05
CA ILE A 17 -5.52 6.42 -15.16
C ILE A 17 -4.98 7.31 -14.01
N ILE A 18 -4.61 8.56 -14.29
CA ILE A 18 -4.23 9.51 -13.22
C ILE A 18 -5.36 9.64 -12.21
N GLY A 19 -6.57 9.94 -12.66
CA GLY A 19 -7.73 10.08 -11.80
C GLY A 19 -8.03 8.81 -10.99
N ALA A 20 -7.92 7.63 -11.60
CA ALA A 20 -8.17 6.35 -10.93
C ALA A 20 -7.07 5.96 -9.91
N LEU A 21 -5.85 6.45 -10.08
CA LEU A 21 -4.75 6.21 -9.13
C LEU A 21 -4.86 7.08 -7.87
N ILE A 22 -5.56 8.22 -7.91
CA ILE A 22 -5.76 9.07 -6.74
C ILE A 22 -6.49 8.33 -5.61
N PRO A 23 -7.68 7.74 -5.84
CA PRO A 23 -8.35 6.94 -4.81
C PRO A 23 -7.57 5.69 -4.39
N SER A 24 -6.83 5.04 -5.30
CA SER A 24 -6.01 3.87 -4.94
C SER A 24 -4.90 4.21 -3.96
N SER A 25 -4.55 5.49 -3.85
CA SER A 25 -3.68 6.04 -2.81
C SER A 25 -4.43 6.37 -1.51
N GLY A 26 -5.74 6.21 -1.47
CA GLY A 26 -6.62 6.61 -0.36
C GLY A 26 -6.40 5.82 0.93
N LEU A 27 -5.84 4.60 0.87
CA LEU A 27 -5.37 3.92 2.08
C LEU A 27 -4.28 4.73 2.80
N PHE A 28 -3.45 5.47 2.05
CA PHE A 28 -2.48 6.40 2.62
C PHE A 28 -3.17 7.62 3.25
N VAL A 29 -4.30 8.08 2.69
CA VAL A 29 -5.09 9.17 3.28
C VAL A 29 -5.65 8.74 4.63
N VAL A 30 -6.20 7.53 4.74
CA VAL A 30 -6.69 7.00 6.02
C VAL A 30 -5.56 6.81 7.02
N ASN A 31 -4.40 6.34 6.55
CA ASN A 31 -3.21 6.24 7.39
C ASN A 31 -2.75 7.61 7.90
N SER A 32 -2.93 8.70 7.12
CA SER A 32 -2.64 10.06 7.58
C SER A 32 -3.55 10.48 8.73
N LEU A 33 -4.83 10.10 8.70
CA LEU A 33 -5.77 10.35 9.79
C LEU A 33 -5.37 9.59 11.06
N PHE A 34 -4.95 8.33 10.90
CA PHE A 34 -4.44 7.53 12.01
C PHE A 34 -3.17 8.16 12.63
N LEU A 35 -2.28 8.69 11.81
CA LEU A 35 -1.06 9.35 12.25
C LEU A 35 -1.35 10.63 13.03
N TYR A 36 -2.36 11.36 12.59
CA TYR A 36 -2.79 12.58 13.30
C TYR A 36 -3.36 12.27 14.68
N SER A 37 -4.07 11.15 14.84
CA SER A 37 -4.63 10.71 16.12
C SER A 37 -3.62 10.04 17.04
N SER A 38 -2.45 9.61 16.51
CA SER A 38 -1.41 8.94 17.30
C SER A 38 -0.35 9.90 17.77
N GLU A 39 -0.10 9.93 19.08
CA GLU A 39 1.02 10.68 19.67
C GLU A 39 2.38 10.03 19.42
N ASN A 40 2.44 8.97 18.64
CA ASN A 40 3.62 8.15 18.47
C ASN A 40 4.45 8.61 17.26
N SER A 41 5.61 9.23 17.53
CA SER A 41 6.57 9.70 16.52
C SER A 41 7.10 8.59 15.60
N GLU A 42 7.12 7.34 16.08
CA GLU A 42 7.60 6.19 15.29
C GLU A 42 6.63 5.86 14.14
N ILE A 43 5.33 6.01 14.36
CA ILE A 43 4.32 5.79 13.32
C ILE A 43 4.44 6.86 12.21
N LEU A 44 4.67 8.11 12.56
CA LEU A 44 4.91 9.18 11.59
C LEU A 44 6.14 8.87 10.72
N LEU A 45 7.19 8.35 11.32
CA LEU A 45 8.39 7.93 10.62
C LEU A 45 8.12 6.78 9.64
N LEU A 46 7.37 5.77 10.05
CA LEU A 46 6.94 4.65 9.18
C LEU A 46 6.09 5.15 8.01
N TYR A 47 5.25 6.13 8.22
CA TYR A 47 4.46 6.77 7.17
C TYR A 47 5.36 7.45 6.13
N PHE A 48 6.28 8.31 6.58
CA PHE A 48 7.21 9.01 5.69
C PHE A 48 8.04 8.04 4.84
N GLN A 49 8.43 6.93 5.42
CA GLN A 49 9.10 5.85 4.71
C GLN A 49 8.23 5.21 3.63
N SER A 50 6.93 5.02 3.90
CA SER A 50 5.99 4.51 2.89
C SER A 50 5.88 5.48 1.70
N VAL A 51 5.93 6.78 1.96
CA VAL A 51 5.99 7.83 0.93
C VAL A 51 7.24 7.66 0.05
N LEU A 52 8.42 7.52 0.67
CA LEU A 52 9.67 7.30 -0.05
C LEU A 52 9.66 6.00 -0.89
N ALA A 53 9.10 4.92 -0.34
CA ALA A 53 8.99 3.64 -1.04
C ALA A 53 8.12 3.76 -2.30
N VAL A 54 7.00 4.46 -2.21
CA VAL A 54 6.09 4.67 -3.35
C VAL A 54 6.75 5.55 -4.43
N ILE A 55 7.47 6.60 -4.04
CA ILE A 55 8.25 7.43 -4.99
C ILE A 55 9.33 6.61 -5.68
N PHE A 56 10.04 5.79 -4.92
CA PHE A 56 11.06 4.88 -5.47
C PHE A 56 10.43 3.93 -6.49
N GLY A 57 9.30 3.32 -6.15
CA GLY A 57 8.52 2.49 -7.04
C GLY A 57 8.11 3.21 -8.33
N ALA A 58 7.64 4.44 -8.21
CA ALA A 58 7.23 5.27 -9.34
C ALA A 58 8.39 5.59 -10.30
N VAL A 59 9.56 5.87 -9.76
CA VAL A 59 10.73 6.24 -10.59
C VAL A 59 11.37 5.04 -11.25
N PHE A 60 11.54 3.93 -10.54
CA PHE A 60 12.34 2.79 -10.99
C PHE A 60 11.51 1.62 -11.52
N PHE A 61 10.39 1.30 -10.90
CA PHE A 61 9.60 0.10 -11.26
C PHE A 61 8.41 0.39 -12.17
N ALA A 62 7.79 1.56 -12.10
CA ALA A 62 6.66 1.88 -12.96
C ALA A 62 6.97 1.79 -14.47
N PRO A 63 8.16 2.20 -14.97
CA PRO A 63 8.51 2.00 -16.36
C PRO A 63 8.57 0.53 -16.76
N ALA A 64 9.04 -0.35 -15.86
CA ALA A 64 9.11 -1.78 -16.11
C ALA A 64 7.69 -2.38 -16.22
N TRP A 65 6.77 -2.01 -15.33
CA TRP A 65 5.37 -2.41 -15.42
C TRP A 65 4.73 -2.03 -16.75
N GLY A 66 4.94 -0.80 -17.22
CA GLY A 66 4.38 -0.33 -18.50
C GLY A 66 4.94 -1.03 -19.75
N ARG A 67 6.12 -1.68 -19.65
CA ARG A 67 6.75 -2.44 -20.76
C ARG A 67 6.26 -3.89 -20.84
N MET A 68 5.77 -4.45 -19.72
CA MET A 68 5.37 -5.85 -19.68
C MET A 68 4.12 -6.13 -20.52
N PRO A 69 4.07 -7.24 -21.27
CA PRO A 69 2.93 -7.61 -22.11
C PRO A 69 1.82 -8.33 -21.34
N LEU A 70 1.69 -8.05 -20.03
CA LEU A 70 0.73 -8.71 -19.16
C LEU A 70 -0.66 -8.06 -19.24
N LYS A 71 -1.71 -8.82 -19.02
CA LYS A 71 -3.10 -8.36 -18.92
C LYS A 71 -3.52 -8.12 -17.48
N THR A 72 -2.94 -8.88 -16.56
CA THR A 72 -3.20 -8.78 -15.13
C THR A 72 -1.91 -8.90 -14.35
N GLU A 73 -1.85 -8.27 -13.19
CA GLU A 73 -0.71 -8.36 -12.28
C GLU A 73 -0.51 -9.80 -11.77
N GLY A 74 -1.58 -10.59 -11.66
CA GLY A 74 -1.51 -12.01 -11.31
C GLY A 74 -0.68 -12.86 -12.29
N GLU A 75 -0.50 -12.43 -13.54
CA GLU A 75 0.32 -13.10 -14.54
C GLU A 75 1.83 -12.81 -14.35
N PHE A 76 2.21 -11.90 -13.44
CA PHE A 76 3.61 -11.54 -13.20
C PHE A 76 4.47 -12.74 -12.79
N ILE A 77 3.95 -13.62 -11.91
CA ILE A 77 4.72 -14.74 -11.39
C ILE A 77 5.13 -15.71 -12.51
N PRO A 78 4.22 -16.26 -13.33
CA PRO A 78 4.61 -17.15 -14.42
C PRO A 78 5.38 -16.44 -15.56
N TYR A 79 5.27 -15.11 -15.66
CA TYR A 79 6.06 -14.32 -16.63
C TYR A 79 7.49 -14.07 -16.16
N ARG A 80 7.72 -13.94 -14.86
CA ARG A 80 9.05 -13.68 -14.27
C ARG A 80 9.83 -14.96 -13.96
N PHE A 81 9.14 -16.03 -13.63
CA PHE A 81 9.75 -17.27 -13.15
C PHE A 81 9.36 -18.47 -13.99
N ILE A 82 10.30 -19.41 -14.15
CA ILE A 82 10.07 -20.74 -14.73
C ILE A 82 10.49 -21.81 -13.72
N GLY A 83 10.18 -23.07 -14.01
CA GLY A 83 10.66 -24.20 -13.23
C GLY A 83 9.82 -24.53 -11.99
N ARG A 84 10.49 -25.15 -11.02
CA ARG A 84 9.85 -25.67 -9.81
C ARG A 84 9.39 -24.53 -8.90
N GLY A 85 8.20 -24.66 -8.32
CA GLY A 85 7.66 -23.71 -7.34
C GLY A 85 6.85 -22.56 -7.93
N VAL A 86 6.84 -22.32 -9.24
CA VAL A 86 6.10 -21.22 -9.89
C VAL A 86 4.61 -21.29 -9.57
N VAL A 87 3.99 -22.45 -9.74
CA VAL A 87 2.57 -22.66 -9.46
C VAL A 87 2.28 -22.50 -7.97
N SER A 88 3.14 -23.06 -7.11
CA SER A 88 3.02 -22.93 -5.65
C SER A 88 3.18 -21.48 -5.21
N LEU A 89 4.13 -20.74 -5.79
CA LEU A 89 4.31 -19.32 -5.51
C LEU A 89 3.09 -18.49 -5.94
N ALA A 90 2.56 -18.72 -7.14
CA ALA A 90 1.39 -18.02 -7.63
C ALA A 90 0.16 -18.27 -6.73
N ARG A 91 -0.07 -19.52 -6.34
CA ARG A 91 -1.15 -19.92 -5.42
C ARG A 91 -0.96 -19.30 -4.03
N PHE A 92 0.22 -19.50 -3.45
CA PHE A 92 0.49 -18.99 -2.10
C PHE A 92 0.42 -17.46 -2.06
N ARG A 93 0.96 -16.77 -3.07
CA ARG A 93 0.87 -15.31 -3.18
C ARG A 93 -0.57 -14.84 -3.25
N GLY A 94 -1.41 -15.49 -4.06
CA GLY A 94 -2.83 -15.19 -4.14
C GLY A 94 -3.55 -15.32 -2.79
N LEU A 95 -3.30 -16.40 -2.06
CA LEU A 95 -3.87 -16.63 -0.74
C LEU A 95 -3.29 -15.67 0.33
N TYR A 96 -1.98 -15.52 0.36
CA TYR A 96 -1.26 -14.71 1.36
C TYR A 96 -1.62 -13.23 1.25
N LEU A 97 -1.50 -12.64 0.07
CA LEU A 97 -1.90 -11.27 -0.15
C LEU A 97 -3.42 -11.12 -0.10
N GLY A 98 -4.12 -12.05 -0.75
CA GLY A 98 -5.55 -11.96 -0.97
C GLY A 98 -6.42 -12.24 0.26
N LEU A 99 -6.05 -13.19 1.11
CA LEU A 99 -6.86 -13.56 2.28
C LEU A 99 -6.26 -13.08 3.61
N LEU A 100 -4.97 -12.72 3.64
CA LEU A 100 -4.32 -12.32 4.87
C LEU A 100 -3.99 -10.83 4.91
N ILE A 101 -3.11 -10.37 4.01
CA ILE A 101 -2.54 -9.02 4.11
C ILE A 101 -3.56 -7.93 3.72
N LEU A 102 -4.24 -8.09 2.59
CA LEU A 102 -5.12 -7.04 2.08
C LEU A 102 -6.42 -6.89 2.87
N PRO A 103 -7.11 -7.98 3.30
CA PRO A 103 -8.22 -7.86 4.21
C PRO A 103 -7.83 -7.21 5.55
N LEU A 104 -6.64 -7.49 6.06
CA LEU A 104 -6.11 -6.84 7.25
C LEU A 104 -5.85 -5.34 7.01
N ALA A 105 -5.28 -4.97 5.86
CA ALA A 105 -5.08 -3.56 5.49
C ALA A 105 -6.41 -2.80 5.35
N MET A 106 -7.47 -3.45 4.86
CA MET A 106 -8.82 -2.88 4.84
C MET A 106 -9.36 -2.69 6.27
N ALA A 107 -9.20 -3.70 7.13
CA ALA A 107 -9.65 -3.65 8.52
C ALA A 107 -8.97 -2.50 9.29
N VAL A 108 -7.66 -2.31 9.11
CA VAL A 108 -6.89 -1.21 9.74
C VAL A 108 -7.42 0.17 9.35
N SER A 109 -7.97 0.32 8.15
CA SER A 109 -8.39 1.62 7.61
C SER A 109 -9.78 2.08 8.09
N ILE A 110 -10.61 1.18 8.63
CA ILE A 110 -12.00 1.49 8.98
C ILE A 110 -12.12 2.22 10.33
N PRO A 111 -11.47 1.78 11.43
CA PRO A 111 -11.60 2.43 12.73
C PRO A 111 -11.19 3.91 12.74
N PRO A 112 -10.01 4.32 12.22
CA PRO A 112 -9.63 5.72 12.21
C PRO A 112 -10.65 6.59 11.49
N LEU A 113 -11.25 6.06 10.41
CA LEU A 113 -12.28 6.77 9.66
C LEU A 113 -13.55 6.94 10.49
N SER A 114 -13.94 5.92 11.27
CA SER A 114 -15.11 6.00 12.15
C SER A 114 -14.90 6.93 13.34
N GLU A 115 -13.72 6.90 13.93
CA GLU A 115 -13.31 7.76 15.04
C GLU A 115 -13.27 9.24 14.65
N CYS A 116 -12.84 9.50 13.41
CA CYS A 116 -12.83 10.85 12.86
C CYS A 116 -14.23 11.43 12.62
N LEU A 117 -15.20 10.59 12.30
CA LEU A 117 -16.55 11.01 11.94
C LEU A 117 -17.48 11.07 13.15
N PHE A 118 -17.25 10.23 14.15
CA PHE A 118 -18.18 10.05 15.27
C PHE A 118 -17.43 9.98 16.59
N THR A 119 -17.90 10.75 17.57
CA THR A 119 -17.34 10.76 18.92
C THR A 119 -17.91 9.64 19.79
N ASP A 120 -19.12 9.18 19.49
CA ASP A 120 -19.80 8.13 20.26
C ASP A 120 -19.59 6.74 19.67
N LEU A 121 -19.37 5.77 20.53
CA LEU A 121 -19.04 4.38 20.17
C LEU A 121 -20.18 3.69 19.38
N GLU A 122 -21.43 4.08 19.62
CA GLU A 122 -22.57 3.46 18.93
C GLU A 122 -22.64 3.89 17.47
N SER A 123 -22.45 5.17 17.19
CA SER A 123 -22.38 5.70 15.82
C SER A 123 -21.15 5.16 15.07
N GLN A 124 -19.99 5.00 15.75
CA GLN A 124 -18.81 4.35 15.16
C GLN A 124 -19.12 2.92 14.74
N LYS A 125 -19.77 2.12 15.58
CA LYS A 125 -20.19 0.75 15.24
C LYS A 125 -21.17 0.70 14.07
N LYS A 126 -22.15 1.60 14.05
CA LYS A 126 -23.12 1.73 12.94
C LYS A 126 -22.41 2.09 11.64
N PHE A 127 -21.42 2.99 11.67
CA PHE A 127 -20.61 3.36 10.52
C PHE A 127 -19.75 2.21 10.01
N ILE A 128 -19.12 1.44 10.90
CA ILE A 128 -18.35 0.24 10.54
C ILE A 128 -19.26 -0.76 9.81
N LEU A 129 -20.45 -1.05 10.35
CA LEU A 129 -21.42 -1.95 9.72
C LEU A 129 -21.86 -1.39 8.35
N PHE A 130 -22.18 -0.11 8.27
CA PHE A 130 -22.53 0.57 7.02
C PHE A 130 -21.43 0.42 5.97
N THR A 131 -20.16 0.58 6.37
CA THR A 131 -18.98 0.40 5.50
C THR A 131 -18.98 -0.99 4.87
N PHE A 132 -19.17 -2.05 5.66
CA PHE A 132 -19.23 -3.42 5.13
C PHE A 132 -20.40 -3.65 4.18
N VAL A 133 -21.56 -3.07 4.46
CA VAL A 133 -22.72 -3.15 3.57
C VAL A 133 -22.42 -2.47 2.23
N VAL A 134 -21.85 -1.27 2.25
CA VAL A 134 -21.45 -0.52 1.05
C VAL A 134 -20.40 -1.27 0.25
N LEU A 135 -19.39 -1.86 0.92
CA LEU A 135 -18.38 -2.71 0.28
C LEU A 135 -19.03 -3.92 -0.40
N ALA A 136 -19.95 -4.60 0.26
CA ALA A 136 -20.65 -5.74 -0.29
C ALA A 136 -21.54 -5.37 -1.50
N LEU A 137 -22.28 -4.28 -1.43
CA LEU A 137 -23.12 -3.80 -2.53
C LEU A 137 -22.30 -3.42 -3.76
N ASN A 138 -21.12 -2.85 -3.57
CA ASN A 138 -20.25 -2.43 -4.69
C ASN A 138 -19.76 -3.62 -5.54
N ILE A 139 -19.71 -4.84 -4.99
CA ILE A 139 -19.28 -6.03 -5.73
C ILE A 139 -20.18 -6.29 -6.95
N PHE A 140 -21.46 -5.96 -6.87
CA PHE A 140 -22.41 -6.24 -7.96
C PHE A 140 -22.22 -5.30 -9.19
N PHE A 141 -21.62 -4.13 -9.00
CA PHE A 141 -21.59 -3.08 -10.03
C PHE A 141 -20.30 -2.99 -10.87
N ASN A 142 -19.25 -3.80 -10.61
CA ASN A 142 -17.91 -3.50 -11.10
C ASN A 142 -17.30 -4.48 -12.09
N SER A 143 -17.08 -4.00 -13.33
CA SER A 143 -15.98 -4.43 -14.21
C SER A 143 -14.80 -3.46 -14.05
N LEU A 144 -13.56 -3.91 -14.25
CA LEU A 144 -12.36 -3.06 -14.13
C LEU A 144 -12.46 -1.76 -14.98
N LYS A 145 -13.05 -1.83 -16.17
CA LYS A 145 -13.26 -0.66 -17.03
C LYS A 145 -14.19 0.39 -16.41
N ASN A 146 -15.32 -0.03 -15.87
CA ASN A 146 -16.24 0.88 -15.20
C ASN A 146 -15.61 1.44 -13.92
N ARG A 147 -14.83 0.61 -13.23
CA ARG A 147 -14.07 0.98 -12.05
C ARG A 147 -13.13 2.13 -12.33
N ILE A 148 -12.26 2.00 -13.33
CA ILE A 148 -11.33 3.07 -13.73
C ILE A 148 -12.06 4.39 -13.97
N ARG A 149 -13.23 4.37 -14.60
CA ARG A 149 -14.03 5.58 -14.84
C ARG A 149 -14.58 6.19 -13.56
N ILE A 150 -15.17 5.37 -12.70
CA ILE A 150 -15.74 5.84 -11.41
C ILE A 150 -14.62 6.39 -10.53
N ASP A 151 -13.53 5.65 -10.37
CA ASP A 151 -12.38 6.06 -9.56
C ASP A 151 -11.76 7.35 -10.10
N SER A 152 -11.72 7.53 -11.44
CA SER A 152 -11.23 8.75 -12.07
C SER A 152 -12.13 9.96 -11.77
N VAL A 153 -13.44 9.83 -11.86
CA VAL A 153 -14.38 10.91 -11.51
C VAL A 153 -14.23 11.28 -10.05
N ILE A 154 -14.21 10.30 -9.14
CA ILE A 154 -14.07 10.53 -7.70
C ILE A 154 -12.73 11.19 -7.40
N GLY A 155 -11.62 10.70 -7.98
CA GLY A 155 -10.30 11.27 -7.78
C GLY A 155 -10.22 12.74 -8.16
N TYR A 156 -10.70 13.12 -9.35
CA TYR A 156 -10.70 14.52 -9.76
C TYR A 156 -11.68 15.39 -8.97
N SER A 157 -12.84 14.85 -8.59
CA SER A 157 -13.77 15.58 -7.72
C SER A 157 -13.15 15.85 -6.35
N THR A 158 -12.39 14.90 -5.79
CA THR A 158 -11.68 15.10 -4.52
C THR A 158 -10.61 16.19 -4.63
N VAL A 159 -9.85 16.22 -5.73
CA VAL A 159 -8.88 17.30 -5.97
C VAL A 159 -9.57 18.66 -6.01
N LEU A 160 -10.69 18.77 -6.75
CA LEU A 160 -11.45 20.01 -6.84
C LEU A 160 -11.94 20.47 -5.45
N VAL A 161 -12.54 19.57 -4.68
CA VAL A 161 -13.05 19.89 -3.34
C VAL A 161 -11.90 20.23 -2.39
N ALA A 162 -10.75 19.55 -2.46
CA ALA A 162 -9.58 19.87 -1.67
C ALA A 162 -9.03 21.26 -1.99
N LEU A 163 -9.00 21.66 -3.27
CA LEU A 163 -8.61 23.00 -3.69
C LEU A 163 -9.60 24.07 -3.19
N CYS A 164 -10.90 23.82 -3.34
CA CYS A 164 -11.93 24.73 -2.81
C CYS A 164 -11.81 24.89 -1.30
N TYR A 165 -11.56 23.79 -0.58
CA TYR A 165 -11.33 23.82 0.85
C TYR A 165 -10.09 24.63 1.24
N LEU A 166 -8.96 24.44 0.55
CA LEU A 166 -7.74 25.19 0.78
C LEU A 166 -7.94 26.70 0.53
N ILE A 167 -8.59 27.05 -0.59
CA ILE A 167 -8.93 28.44 -0.92
C ILE A 167 -9.81 29.05 0.18
N PHE A 168 -10.83 28.31 0.63
CA PHE A 168 -11.70 28.77 1.71
C PHE A 168 -10.91 29.03 2.99
N GLN A 169 -10.00 28.14 3.39
CA GLN A 169 -9.18 28.32 4.59
C GLN A 169 -8.24 29.54 4.49
N ILE A 170 -7.67 29.79 3.30
CA ILE A 170 -6.75 30.94 3.11
C ILE A 170 -7.50 32.29 3.15
N PHE A 171 -8.71 32.35 2.57
CA PHE A 171 -9.39 33.64 2.38
C PHE A 171 -10.48 33.95 3.41
N ILE A 172 -11.08 32.93 4.01
CA ILE A 172 -12.27 33.07 4.86
C ILE A 172 -12.04 32.47 6.25
N GLY A 173 -11.09 31.52 6.35
CA GLY A 173 -10.78 30.86 7.61
C GLY A 173 -10.34 31.89 8.66
N GLU A 174 -10.99 31.90 9.81
CA GLU A 174 -10.44 32.58 10.98
C GLU A 174 -9.09 31.89 11.23
N HIS A 175 -8.02 32.69 11.21
CA HIS A 175 -6.68 32.24 11.57
C HIS A 175 -6.66 31.93 13.08
N HIS A 176 -7.35 30.87 13.46
CA HIS A 176 -7.01 30.23 14.72
C HIS A 176 -5.56 29.82 14.57
N THR A 177 -4.69 30.41 15.36
CA THR A 177 -3.30 29.98 15.52
C THR A 177 -3.34 28.47 15.81
N ILE A 178 -3.31 27.69 14.74
CA ILE A 178 -3.16 26.25 14.83
C ILE A 178 -1.75 26.10 15.37
N GLN A 179 -1.65 25.87 16.66
CA GLN A 179 -0.38 25.38 17.17
C GLN A 179 -0.11 24.11 16.36
N PRO A 180 0.96 24.08 15.53
CA PRO A 180 1.33 22.86 14.84
C PRO A 180 1.33 21.79 15.92
N PRO A 181 0.72 20.65 15.69
CA PRO A 181 0.65 19.63 16.73
C PRO A 181 2.05 19.54 17.31
N ASN A 182 2.18 19.79 18.61
CA ASN A 182 3.49 19.87 19.32
C ASN A 182 4.41 18.72 18.94
N HIS A 183 3.84 17.65 18.43
CA HIS A 183 4.47 16.44 17.90
C HIS A 183 5.37 16.69 16.68
N LEU A 184 5.04 17.63 15.77
CA LEU A 184 5.88 17.86 14.58
C LEU A 184 7.16 18.64 14.97
N SER A 185 7.05 19.62 15.85
CA SER A 185 8.21 20.36 16.35
C SER A 185 9.07 19.51 17.29
N VAL A 186 8.46 18.69 18.15
CA VAL A 186 9.14 17.71 19.00
C VAL A 186 9.81 16.64 18.15
N TRP A 187 9.14 16.17 17.07
CA TRP A 187 9.70 15.20 16.15
C TRP A 187 10.91 15.79 15.39
N MET A 188 10.81 16.98 14.84
CA MET A 188 11.94 17.64 14.15
C MET A 188 13.14 17.89 15.07
N ASN A 189 12.90 18.20 16.34
CA ASN A 189 13.97 18.44 17.31
C ASN A 189 14.59 17.15 17.88
N ASN A 190 13.85 16.03 17.83
CA ASN A 190 14.29 14.73 18.38
C ASN A 190 14.66 13.68 17.31
N ILE A 191 14.88 14.09 16.06
CA ILE A 191 15.37 13.17 15.02
C ILE A 191 16.79 12.73 15.38
N HIS A 192 16.88 11.59 16.03
CA HIS A 192 18.17 10.91 16.18
C HIS A 192 18.50 10.14 14.90
N PHE A 193 19.71 10.31 14.38
CA PHE A 193 20.17 9.67 13.14
C PHE A 193 20.02 8.13 13.16
N LYS A 194 20.22 7.49 14.32
CA LYS A 194 20.06 6.04 14.46
C LYS A 194 18.63 5.52 14.18
N PRO A 195 17.56 6.08 14.78
CA PRO A 195 16.19 5.71 14.42
C PRO A 195 15.87 5.97 12.96
N LEU A 196 16.33 7.07 12.37
CA LEU A 196 16.10 7.37 10.98
C LEU A 196 16.76 6.33 10.05
N LEU A 197 18.03 6.00 10.28
CA LEU A 197 18.75 4.98 9.50
C LEU A 197 18.10 3.60 9.65
N LEU A 198 17.79 3.21 10.89
CA LEU A 198 17.10 1.96 11.17
C LEU A 198 15.75 1.91 10.45
N SER A 199 15.01 2.99 10.48
CA SER A 199 13.72 3.12 9.82
C SER A 199 13.84 2.97 8.31
N ILE A 200 14.83 3.59 7.65
CA ILE A 200 15.08 3.43 6.22
C ILE A 200 15.39 1.97 5.89
N VAL A 201 16.24 1.31 6.68
CA VAL A 201 16.56 -0.12 6.50
C VAL A 201 15.32 -0.98 6.67
N LEU A 202 14.54 -0.74 7.72
CA LEU A 202 13.33 -1.50 8.01
C LEU A 202 12.27 -1.31 6.92
N LEU A 203 12.11 -0.11 6.37
CA LEU A 203 11.20 0.14 5.27
C LEU A 203 11.48 -0.76 4.07
N TRP A 204 12.74 -0.86 3.67
CA TRP A 204 13.13 -1.71 2.55
C TRP A 204 12.85 -3.19 2.83
N TRP A 205 12.82 -3.58 4.09
CA TRP A 205 12.50 -4.94 4.50
C TRP A 205 11.01 -5.21 4.50
N PHE A 206 10.18 -4.18 4.73
CA PHE A 206 8.73 -4.28 4.66
C PHE A 206 8.16 -4.04 3.27
N ALA A 207 8.93 -3.48 2.38
CA ALA A 207 8.43 -2.87 1.15
C ALA A 207 7.94 -3.89 0.11
N ILE A 208 6.94 -4.67 0.47
CA ILE A 208 6.07 -5.35 -0.50
C ILE A 208 5.48 -4.34 -1.50
N ILE A 209 5.41 -3.07 -1.12
CA ILE A 209 4.82 -2.00 -1.93
C ILE A 209 5.82 -1.28 -2.84
N VAL A 210 7.13 -1.48 -2.69
CA VAL A 210 8.14 -0.74 -3.45
C VAL A 210 8.07 -1.01 -4.94
N ASP A 211 7.81 -2.24 -5.34
CA ASP A 211 7.72 -2.60 -6.75
C ASP A 211 6.30 -2.43 -7.33
N LEU A 212 5.43 -1.71 -6.60
CA LEU A 212 4.05 -1.43 -6.98
C LEU A 212 3.19 -2.68 -7.26
N PRO A 213 3.22 -3.71 -6.41
CA PRO A 213 2.48 -4.95 -6.63
C PRO A 213 1.05 -4.84 -6.11
N ASP A 214 0.32 -3.83 -6.53
CA ASP A 214 -1.04 -3.55 -6.11
C ASP A 214 -1.89 -3.08 -7.31
N MET A 215 -3.03 -2.47 -7.05
CA MET A 215 -3.87 -1.90 -8.09
C MET A 215 -3.11 -0.89 -8.97
N ARG A 216 -2.07 -0.24 -8.46
CA ARG A 216 -1.21 0.66 -9.24
C ARG A 216 -0.49 -0.08 -10.36
N GLY A 217 0.17 -1.21 -10.04
CA GLY A 217 0.79 -2.08 -11.05
C GLY A 217 -0.24 -2.56 -12.09
N GLN A 218 -1.42 -2.99 -11.64
CA GLN A 218 -2.51 -3.41 -12.54
C GLN A 218 -2.94 -2.28 -13.49
N LEU A 219 -3.04 -1.05 -13.02
CA LEU A 219 -3.40 0.11 -13.84
C LEU A 219 -2.26 0.49 -14.81
N LEU A 220 -0.99 0.39 -14.38
CA LEU A 220 0.16 0.68 -15.23
C LEU A 220 0.27 -0.29 -16.42
N LEU A 221 -0.17 -1.54 -16.28
CA LEU A 221 -0.24 -2.51 -17.36
C LEU A 221 -1.21 -2.10 -18.50
N THR A 222 -2.14 -1.18 -18.22
CA THR A 222 -3.07 -0.69 -19.24
C THR A 222 -2.49 0.42 -20.13
N LEU A 223 -1.30 0.93 -19.79
CA LEU A 223 -0.62 2.02 -20.49
C LEU A 223 0.22 1.52 -21.66
N LYS A 224 0.60 2.44 -22.55
CA LYS A 224 1.26 2.09 -23.81
C LYS A 224 2.76 1.85 -23.68
N ASN A 225 3.42 2.58 -22.77
CA ASN A 225 4.88 2.51 -22.62
C ASN A 225 5.35 2.89 -21.21
N GLY A 226 6.61 2.54 -20.89
CA GLY A 226 7.17 2.75 -19.57
C GLY A 226 7.38 4.21 -19.17
N ASN A 227 7.68 5.11 -20.11
CA ASN A 227 7.84 6.54 -19.79
C ASN A 227 6.50 7.20 -19.44
N GLU A 228 5.44 6.80 -20.11
CA GLU A 228 4.08 7.24 -19.81
C GLU A 228 3.68 6.73 -18.41
N SER A 229 3.96 5.46 -18.09
CA SER A 229 3.70 4.87 -16.78
C SER A 229 4.38 5.65 -15.65
N ARG A 230 5.65 6.03 -15.80
CA ARG A 230 6.36 6.87 -14.84
C ARG A 230 5.71 8.23 -14.63
N LYS A 231 5.40 8.94 -15.70
CA LYS A 231 4.78 10.28 -15.63
C LYS A 231 3.42 10.23 -14.92
N ILE A 232 2.62 9.25 -15.26
CA ILE A 232 1.27 9.08 -14.74
C ILE A 232 1.30 8.77 -13.24
N ILE A 233 2.11 7.82 -12.81
CA ILE A 233 2.18 7.45 -11.40
C ILE A 233 2.76 8.59 -10.55
N ILE A 234 3.78 9.30 -11.05
CA ILE A 234 4.34 10.46 -10.34
C ILE A 234 3.28 11.55 -10.18
N ALA A 235 2.56 11.91 -11.25
CA ALA A 235 1.50 12.90 -11.18
C ALA A 235 0.41 12.50 -10.15
N SER A 236 -0.03 11.24 -10.18
CA SER A 236 -1.05 10.73 -9.26
C SER A 236 -0.60 10.76 -7.80
N ILE A 237 0.67 10.40 -7.53
CA ILE A 237 1.25 10.40 -6.19
C ILE A 237 1.37 11.83 -5.65
N LEU A 238 1.86 12.76 -6.44
CA LEU A 238 1.98 14.17 -6.03
C LEU A 238 0.62 14.79 -5.71
N ILE A 239 -0.40 14.48 -6.51
CA ILE A 239 -1.77 14.91 -6.24
C ILE A 239 -2.30 14.28 -4.94
N ALA A 240 -2.08 12.99 -4.74
CA ALA A 240 -2.50 12.31 -3.52
C ALA A 240 -1.81 12.89 -2.29
N TYR A 241 -0.51 13.19 -2.36
CA TYR A 241 0.23 13.82 -1.27
C TYR A 241 -0.21 15.26 -1.00
N PHE A 242 -0.61 16.00 -2.03
CA PHE A 242 -1.20 17.32 -1.85
C PHE A 242 -2.50 17.25 -1.02
N ILE A 243 -3.40 16.31 -1.34
CA ILE A 243 -4.61 16.08 -0.56
C ILE A 243 -4.26 15.69 0.89
N GLN A 244 -3.27 14.82 1.07
CA GLN A 244 -2.81 14.41 2.39
C GLN A 244 -2.15 15.55 3.17
N GLY A 245 -1.38 16.41 2.51
CA GLY A 245 -0.79 17.60 3.12
C GLY A 245 -1.86 18.56 3.64
N ILE A 246 -2.95 18.76 2.90
CA ILE A 246 -4.11 19.53 3.36
C ILE A 246 -4.72 18.86 4.61
N LEU A 247 -4.93 17.55 4.59
CA LEU A 247 -5.48 16.80 5.73
C LEU A 247 -4.60 16.89 6.99
N LEU A 248 -3.28 16.82 6.82
CA LEU A 248 -2.33 16.92 7.94
C LEU A 248 -2.19 18.33 8.50
N SER A 249 -2.44 19.35 7.68
CA SER A 249 -2.25 20.76 8.06
C SER A 249 -3.46 21.35 8.75
N PHE A 250 -4.65 20.82 8.51
CA PHE A 250 -5.88 21.33 9.09
C PHE A 250 -6.44 20.28 10.05
N PRO A 251 -6.67 20.63 11.32
CA PRO A 251 -7.33 19.76 12.29
C PRO A 251 -8.81 19.60 11.93
N LEU A 252 -9.07 19.00 10.76
CA LEU A 252 -10.42 18.73 10.26
C LEU A 252 -11.24 17.85 11.18
N LEU A 253 -10.58 17.21 12.12
CA LEU A 253 -11.09 16.07 12.86
C LEU A 253 -11.32 16.36 14.33
N TYR A 254 -10.94 17.54 14.79
CA TYR A 254 -11.35 18.00 16.11
C TYR A 254 -12.47 19.04 15.95
N PRO A 255 -13.66 18.75 16.44
CA PRO A 255 -14.69 19.77 16.59
C PRO A 255 -14.22 20.73 17.70
N ALA A 256 -13.34 21.68 17.35
CA ALA A 256 -13.30 22.91 18.10
C ALA A 256 -14.71 23.50 18.00
N GLU A 257 -15.35 23.60 19.12
CA GLU A 257 -16.71 24.08 19.35
C GLU A 257 -17.25 24.95 18.21
N ASN A 258 -18.21 24.43 17.47
CA ASN A 258 -19.29 25.14 16.80
C ASN A 258 -19.22 25.65 15.36
N HIS A 259 -18.14 25.55 14.58
CA HIS A 259 -18.24 26.09 13.21
C HIS A 259 -17.60 25.20 12.12
N TRP A 260 -18.18 24.02 11.90
CA TRP A 260 -17.94 23.28 10.67
C TRP A 260 -18.59 24.02 9.48
N SER A 261 -17.77 24.65 8.64
CA SER A 261 -18.31 25.19 7.41
C SER A 261 -18.82 24.05 6.51
N TRP A 262 -19.84 24.31 5.69
CA TRP A 262 -20.35 23.32 4.73
C TRP A 262 -19.25 22.78 3.80
N ILE A 263 -18.19 23.58 3.52
CA ILE A 263 -17.04 23.18 2.70
C ILE A 263 -16.17 22.15 3.45
N SER A 264 -15.95 22.31 4.74
CA SER A 264 -15.23 21.33 5.57
C SER A 264 -15.96 19.99 5.57
N ASN A 265 -17.29 20.02 5.77
CA ASN A 265 -18.11 18.82 5.72
C ASN A 265 -18.05 18.14 4.34
N LEU A 266 -18.11 18.92 3.27
CA LEU A 266 -18.00 18.40 1.90
C LEU A 266 -16.64 17.75 1.68
N PHE A 267 -15.54 18.36 2.14
CA PHE A 267 -14.20 17.81 2.02
C PHE A 267 -14.08 16.45 2.76
N ILE A 268 -14.59 16.36 3.98
CA ILE A 268 -14.62 15.10 4.75
C ILE A 268 -15.39 14.01 4.00
N VAL A 269 -16.56 14.34 3.46
CA VAL A 269 -17.35 13.39 2.67
C VAL A 269 -16.53 12.84 1.50
N PHE A 270 -15.78 13.69 0.79
CA PHE A 270 -14.94 13.25 -0.31
C PHE A 270 -13.73 12.41 0.16
N VAL A 271 -13.15 12.70 1.32
CA VAL A 271 -12.12 11.87 1.95
C VAL A 271 -12.67 10.47 2.25
N VAL A 272 -13.86 10.39 2.83
CA VAL A 272 -14.55 9.11 3.10
C VAL A 272 -14.81 8.33 1.82
N ILE A 273 -15.32 8.99 0.79
CA ILE A 273 -15.57 8.37 -0.53
C ILE A 273 -14.25 7.83 -1.12
N ASN A 274 -13.14 8.58 -1.03
CA ASN A 274 -11.84 8.09 -1.50
C ASN A 274 -11.34 6.88 -0.69
N ALA A 275 -11.53 6.88 0.63
CA ALA A 275 -11.18 5.74 1.46
C ALA A 275 -11.98 4.49 1.05
N PHE A 276 -13.28 4.63 0.81
CA PHE A 276 -14.10 3.53 0.28
C PHE A 276 -13.62 3.05 -1.08
N GLN A 277 -13.27 3.95 -2.00
CA GLN A 277 -12.76 3.56 -3.30
C GLN A 277 -11.40 2.85 -3.21
N ALA A 278 -10.53 3.25 -2.29
CA ALA A 278 -9.29 2.55 -2.02
C ALA A 278 -9.53 1.12 -1.52
N MET A 279 -10.47 0.94 -0.59
CA MET A 279 -10.86 -0.38 -0.09
C MET A 279 -11.46 -1.25 -1.20
N PHE A 280 -12.31 -0.68 -2.06
CA PHE A 280 -12.86 -1.38 -3.21
C PHE A 280 -11.79 -1.80 -4.21
N SER A 281 -10.85 -0.91 -4.53
CA SER A 281 -9.76 -1.19 -5.46
C SER A 281 -8.85 -2.28 -4.91
N THR A 282 -8.56 -2.24 -3.61
CA THR A 282 -7.80 -3.28 -2.91
C THR A 282 -8.52 -4.62 -2.97
N ASN A 283 -9.81 -4.65 -2.66
CA ASN A 283 -10.61 -5.88 -2.70
C ASN A 283 -10.73 -6.47 -4.11
N HIS A 284 -10.91 -5.63 -5.12
CA HIS A 284 -10.95 -6.06 -6.52
C HIS A 284 -9.59 -6.64 -6.98
N TRP A 285 -8.49 -6.01 -6.62
CA TRP A 285 -7.16 -6.51 -6.93
C TRP A 285 -6.87 -7.83 -6.21
N THR A 286 -7.23 -7.94 -4.94
CA THR A 286 -7.19 -9.16 -4.12
C THR A 286 -7.89 -10.32 -4.83
N ALA A 287 -9.11 -10.09 -5.29
CA ALA A 287 -9.88 -11.09 -6.02
C ALA A 287 -9.19 -11.50 -7.34
N SER A 288 -8.55 -10.56 -8.03
CA SER A 288 -7.79 -10.85 -9.26
C SER A 288 -6.58 -11.74 -9.00
N LEU A 289 -5.87 -11.55 -7.88
CA LEU A 289 -4.74 -12.39 -7.48
C LEU A 289 -5.17 -13.81 -7.14
N ILE A 290 -6.23 -13.96 -6.36
CA ILE A 290 -6.78 -15.28 -6.00
C ILE A 290 -7.30 -15.97 -7.26
N TYR A 291 -8.01 -15.25 -8.12
CA TYR A 291 -8.49 -15.81 -9.37
C TYR A 291 -7.34 -16.29 -10.26
N ALA A 292 -6.36 -15.45 -10.53
CA ALA A 292 -5.23 -15.78 -11.40
C ALA A 292 -4.32 -16.87 -10.81
N GLY A 293 -4.03 -16.82 -9.51
CA GLY A 293 -3.08 -17.73 -8.86
C GLY A 293 -3.68 -19.04 -8.39
N VAL A 294 -4.95 -19.06 -7.98
CA VAL A 294 -5.57 -20.23 -7.33
C VAL A 294 -6.68 -20.83 -8.17
N ILE A 295 -7.64 -20.01 -8.63
CA ILE A 295 -8.88 -20.50 -9.23
C ILE A 295 -8.67 -20.88 -10.69
N ARG A 296 -8.10 -19.99 -11.50
CA ARG A 296 -7.90 -20.21 -12.93
C ARG A 296 -7.11 -21.48 -13.26
N PRO A 297 -6.04 -21.86 -12.53
CA PRO A 297 -5.35 -23.12 -12.77
C PRO A 297 -6.16 -24.39 -12.45
N LEU A 298 -7.25 -24.28 -11.69
CA LEU A 298 -8.12 -25.39 -11.29
C LEU A 298 -9.34 -25.51 -12.20
N ILE A 299 -9.70 -24.45 -12.93
CA ILE A 299 -10.92 -24.38 -13.72
C ILE A 299 -10.56 -24.14 -15.19
N SER A 300 -10.86 -25.09 -16.04
CA SER A 300 -10.58 -25.00 -17.49
C SER A 300 -11.45 -23.97 -18.24
N ASN A 301 -12.47 -23.39 -17.59
CA ASN A 301 -13.46 -22.55 -18.24
C ASN A 301 -13.44 -21.08 -17.73
N ASP A 302 -12.99 -20.15 -18.57
CA ASP A 302 -12.97 -18.71 -18.31
C ASP A 302 -14.37 -18.08 -18.11
N ASN A 303 -15.45 -18.85 -18.33
CA ASN A 303 -16.83 -18.35 -18.23
C ASN A 303 -17.23 -17.94 -16.80
N ASN A 304 -16.54 -18.42 -15.80
CA ASN A 304 -16.87 -18.24 -14.39
C ASN A 304 -16.05 -17.16 -13.67
N GLU A 305 -15.17 -16.43 -14.42
CA GLU A 305 -14.33 -15.37 -13.86
C GLU A 305 -15.10 -14.38 -12.97
N ARG A 306 -16.27 -13.94 -13.46
CA ARG A 306 -17.11 -12.97 -12.72
C ARG A 306 -17.66 -13.54 -11.42
N THR A 307 -18.18 -14.76 -11.46
CA THR A 307 -18.77 -15.41 -10.28
C THR A 307 -17.73 -15.67 -9.21
N PHE A 308 -16.59 -16.25 -9.59
CA PHE A 308 -15.49 -16.50 -8.64
C PHE A 308 -14.86 -15.20 -8.13
N GLY A 309 -14.73 -14.18 -8.99
CA GLY A 309 -14.26 -12.86 -8.57
C GLY A 309 -15.18 -12.23 -7.52
N MET A 310 -16.50 -12.31 -7.70
CA MET A 310 -17.44 -11.82 -6.70
C MET A 310 -17.35 -12.61 -5.38
N ILE A 311 -17.29 -13.93 -5.45
CA ILE A 311 -17.16 -14.78 -4.24
C ILE A 311 -15.89 -14.41 -3.48
N THR A 312 -14.75 -14.28 -4.15
CA THR A 312 -13.48 -13.92 -3.50
C THR A 312 -13.51 -12.53 -2.88
N MET A 313 -14.19 -11.56 -3.50
CA MET A 313 -14.40 -10.23 -2.92
C MET A 313 -15.25 -10.29 -1.64
N PHE A 314 -16.33 -11.08 -1.62
CA PHE A 314 -17.13 -11.29 -0.40
C PHE A 314 -16.31 -11.95 0.71
N VAL A 315 -15.51 -12.97 0.38
CA VAL A 315 -14.60 -13.61 1.34
C VAL A 315 -13.61 -12.61 1.92
N GLY A 316 -13.00 -11.75 1.09
CA GLY A 316 -12.08 -10.70 1.54
C GLY A 316 -12.74 -9.72 2.53
N ILE A 317 -13.96 -9.27 2.23
CA ILE A 317 -14.76 -8.41 3.14
C ILE A 317 -15.04 -9.14 4.46
N GLY A 318 -15.48 -10.41 4.39
CA GLY A 318 -15.75 -11.22 5.58
C GLY A 318 -14.51 -11.38 6.48
N ILE A 319 -13.34 -11.61 5.90
CA ILE A 319 -12.08 -11.71 6.65
C ILE A 319 -11.71 -10.35 7.28
N SER A 320 -11.93 -9.23 6.57
CA SER A 320 -11.72 -7.90 7.14
C SER A 320 -12.62 -7.66 8.35
N ALA A 321 -13.88 -8.07 8.28
CA ALA A 321 -14.81 -7.98 9.39
C ALA A 321 -14.38 -8.86 10.58
N LEU A 322 -13.86 -10.06 10.33
CA LEU A 322 -13.30 -10.94 11.37
C LEU A 322 -12.10 -10.30 12.08
N TRP A 323 -11.17 -9.66 11.34
CA TRP A 323 -10.07 -8.94 11.93
C TRP A 323 -10.53 -7.84 12.88
N LEU A 324 -11.54 -7.05 12.49
CA LEU A 324 -12.12 -6.03 13.38
C LEU A 324 -12.86 -6.64 14.59
N ALA A 325 -13.55 -7.75 14.39
CA ALA A 325 -14.26 -8.45 15.46
C ALA A 325 -13.33 -9.03 16.54
N MET A 326 -12.03 -9.20 16.24
CA MET A 326 -11.03 -9.62 17.23
C MET A 326 -10.76 -8.57 18.30
N GLY A 327 -11.31 -7.36 18.17
CA GLY A 327 -11.23 -6.28 19.16
C GLY A 327 -9.83 -5.70 19.36
N LYS A 328 -8.92 -5.90 18.40
CA LYS A 328 -7.56 -5.34 18.45
C LYS A 328 -7.60 -3.87 18.08
N SER A 329 -6.72 -3.08 18.68
CA SER A 329 -6.52 -1.68 18.32
C SER A 329 -5.98 -1.56 16.87
N THR A 330 -6.20 -0.40 16.25
CA THR A 330 -5.67 -0.09 14.91
C THR A 330 -4.15 -0.24 14.87
N ALA A 331 -3.44 0.17 15.91
CA ALA A 331 -1.98 0.03 16.03
C ALA A 331 -1.53 -1.43 16.04
N GLU A 332 -2.23 -2.31 16.78
CA GLU A 332 -1.92 -3.75 16.82
C GLU A 332 -2.19 -4.42 15.47
N LEU A 333 -3.30 -4.08 14.81
CA LEU A 333 -3.61 -4.59 13.47
C LEU A 333 -2.56 -4.13 12.45
N PHE A 334 -2.16 -2.87 12.53
CA PHE A 334 -1.11 -2.30 11.66
C PHE A 334 0.25 -2.98 11.91
N GLY A 335 0.64 -3.14 13.16
CA GLY A 335 1.83 -3.90 13.56
C GLY A 335 1.81 -5.34 13.03
N THR A 336 0.64 -5.98 13.02
CA THR A 336 0.48 -7.34 12.48
C THR A 336 0.79 -7.41 10.98
N ILE A 337 0.44 -6.37 10.18
CA ILE A 337 0.81 -6.30 8.75
C ILE A 337 2.33 -6.31 8.60
N PHE A 338 3.03 -5.49 9.38
CA PHE A 338 4.49 -5.43 9.32
C PHE A 338 5.14 -6.76 9.69
N LEU A 339 4.64 -7.41 10.73
CA LEU A 339 5.17 -8.70 11.16
C LEU A 339 4.96 -9.81 10.14
N PHE A 340 3.78 -9.88 9.53
CA PHE A 340 3.53 -10.84 8.46
C PHE A 340 4.36 -10.58 7.20
N THR A 341 4.83 -9.37 6.99
CA THR A 341 5.62 -8.99 5.82
C THR A 341 7.11 -8.85 6.11
N ALA A 342 7.53 -9.09 7.36
CA ALA A 342 8.90 -8.92 7.79
C ALA A 342 9.89 -9.75 6.96
N GLY A 343 10.90 -9.09 6.38
CA GLY A 343 11.94 -9.73 5.56
C GLY A 343 11.52 -10.17 4.16
N VAL A 344 10.26 -9.93 3.75
CA VAL A 344 9.77 -10.26 2.39
C VAL A 344 10.15 -9.17 1.39
N GLY A 345 10.20 -7.90 1.81
CA GLY A 345 10.50 -6.77 0.94
C GLY A 345 11.78 -6.92 0.12
N PRO A 346 12.94 -7.27 0.73
CA PRO A 346 14.20 -7.41 0.00
C PRO A 346 14.14 -8.42 -1.14
N VAL A 347 13.49 -9.56 -0.97
CA VAL A 347 13.39 -10.55 -2.05
C VAL A 347 12.43 -10.08 -3.14
N PHE A 348 11.40 -9.29 -2.81
CA PHE A 348 10.51 -8.69 -3.79
C PHE A 348 11.22 -7.64 -4.65
N ILE A 349 12.15 -6.90 -4.07
CA ILE A 349 13.03 -6.01 -4.83
C ILE A 349 14.06 -6.82 -5.63
N ALA A 350 14.74 -7.76 -4.98
CA ALA A 350 15.80 -8.57 -5.60
C ALA A 350 15.31 -9.34 -6.84
N ARG A 351 14.06 -9.82 -6.88
CA ARG A 351 13.50 -10.53 -8.03
C ARG A 351 13.52 -9.73 -9.33
N TRP A 352 13.65 -8.40 -9.28
CA TRP A 352 13.69 -7.54 -10.45
C TRP A 352 15.06 -7.42 -11.10
N PHE A 353 16.14 -7.63 -10.36
CA PHE A 353 17.49 -7.44 -10.87
C PHE A 353 18.49 -8.54 -10.51
N TRP A 354 18.15 -9.44 -9.61
CA TRP A 354 19.01 -10.55 -9.24
C TRP A 354 18.53 -11.85 -9.89
N SER A 355 19.28 -12.29 -10.93
CA SER A 355 18.91 -13.45 -11.74
C SER A 355 18.86 -14.78 -10.98
N LYS A 356 19.58 -14.90 -9.86
CA LYS A 356 19.55 -16.11 -9.03
C LYS A 356 18.28 -16.25 -8.18
N VAL A 357 17.51 -15.16 -8.00
CA VAL A 357 16.23 -15.24 -7.30
C VAL A 357 15.22 -16.00 -8.15
N ASN A 358 14.82 -17.14 -7.66
CA ASN A 358 13.85 -18.04 -8.28
C ASN A 358 12.53 -18.09 -7.51
N ALA A 359 11.54 -18.85 -8.02
CA ALA A 359 10.21 -18.94 -7.41
C ALA A 359 10.25 -19.53 -6.00
N GLN A 360 11.13 -20.52 -5.74
CA GLN A 360 11.26 -21.13 -4.42
C GLN A 360 11.82 -20.17 -3.38
N THR A 361 12.77 -19.32 -3.78
CA THR A 361 13.32 -18.26 -2.91
C THR A 361 12.25 -17.27 -2.47
N VAL A 362 11.41 -16.81 -3.42
CA VAL A 362 10.31 -15.87 -3.09
C VAL A 362 9.27 -16.57 -2.21
N LEU A 363 8.93 -17.82 -2.54
CA LEU A 363 7.96 -18.61 -1.77
C LEU A 363 8.43 -18.84 -0.34
N SER A 364 9.71 -19.17 -0.13
CA SER A 364 10.27 -19.38 1.22
C SER A 364 10.23 -18.11 2.07
N ALA A 365 10.48 -16.93 1.49
CA ALA A 365 10.33 -15.66 2.19
C ALA A 365 8.88 -15.40 2.61
N MET A 366 7.93 -15.67 1.73
CA MET A 366 6.51 -15.44 1.99
C MET A 366 5.93 -16.42 3.02
N ILE A 367 6.37 -17.67 3.02
CA ILE A 367 5.97 -18.67 4.04
C ILE A 367 6.72 -18.41 5.34
N GLY A 368 8.00 -18.05 5.26
CA GLY A 368 8.87 -17.80 6.41
C GLY A 368 8.35 -16.68 7.31
N ALA A 369 7.85 -15.59 6.74
CA ALA A 369 7.38 -14.44 7.52
C ALA A 369 6.27 -14.81 8.54
N PRO A 370 5.13 -15.41 8.18
CA PRO A 370 4.12 -15.78 9.14
C PRO A 370 4.58 -16.90 10.12
N LEU A 371 5.42 -17.83 9.68
CA LEU A 371 5.95 -18.87 10.56
C LEU A 371 6.90 -18.29 11.62
N ILE A 372 7.81 -17.39 11.21
CA ILE A 372 8.73 -16.72 12.12
C ILE A 372 7.94 -15.82 13.07
N TRP A 373 6.86 -15.16 12.61
CA TRP A 373 5.99 -14.41 13.49
C TRP A 373 5.37 -15.28 14.59
N ILE A 374 4.85 -16.46 14.26
CA ILE A 374 4.32 -17.41 15.26
C ILE A 374 5.42 -17.80 16.26
N LEU A 375 6.62 -18.13 15.77
CA LEU A 375 7.75 -18.45 16.63
C LEU A 375 8.17 -17.26 17.50
N TRP A 376 8.11 -16.04 16.96
CA TRP A 376 8.43 -14.82 17.70
C TRP A 376 7.44 -14.56 18.84
N LEU A 377 6.15 -14.84 18.63
CA LEU A 377 5.15 -14.77 19.72
C LEU A 377 5.50 -15.73 20.87
N LEU A 378 6.04 -16.90 20.57
CA LEU A 378 6.52 -17.83 21.59
C LEU A 378 7.76 -17.29 22.31
N VAL A 379 8.71 -16.70 21.58
CA VAL A 379 9.90 -16.05 22.16
C VAL A 379 9.54 -14.92 23.12
N LYS A 380 8.51 -14.13 22.79
CA LYS A 380 8.01 -13.07 23.69
C LYS A 380 7.55 -13.56 25.05
N GLN A 381 7.13 -14.81 25.14
CA GLN A 381 6.71 -15.41 26.41
C GLN A 381 7.89 -15.95 27.25
N THR A 382 9.11 -15.88 26.73
CA THR A 382 10.32 -16.35 27.40
C THR A 382 11.12 -15.20 28.00
N GLY A 383 12.03 -15.51 28.93
CA GLY A 383 12.99 -14.55 29.50
C GLY A 383 13.99 -13.98 28.48
N MET A 384 14.06 -14.53 27.27
CA MET A 384 14.94 -14.05 26.20
C MET A 384 14.49 -12.68 25.67
N TYR A 385 13.18 -12.40 25.62
CA TYR A 385 12.66 -11.15 25.11
C TYR A 385 13.08 -9.93 25.94
N PRO A 386 12.90 -9.89 27.28
CA PRO A 386 13.43 -8.81 28.12
C PRO A 386 14.95 -8.65 28.02
N PHE A 387 15.69 -9.75 27.88
CA PHE A 387 17.15 -9.73 27.70
C PHE A 387 17.51 -8.97 26.39
N LEU A 388 16.83 -9.24 25.26
CA LEU A 388 17.04 -8.55 23.99
C LEU A 388 16.72 -7.06 24.10
N MET A 389 15.61 -6.71 24.75
CA MET A 389 15.20 -5.32 24.99
C MET A 389 16.28 -4.53 25.73
N GLN A 390 16.78 -5.09 26.81
CA GLN A 390 17.79 -4.45 27.65
C GLN A 390 19.13 -4.24 26.93
N HIS A 391 19.56 -5.20 26.11
CA HIS A 391 20.89 -5.15 25.47
C HIS A 391 20.92 -4.37 24.16
N LEU A 392 19.83 -4.34 23.40
CA LEU A 392 19.79 -3.65 22.12
C LEU A 392 19.49 -2.16 22.26
N GLY A 393 18.86 -1.72 23.37
CA GLY A 393 18.52 -0.31 23.60
C GLY A 393 17.64 0.30 22.49
N ILE A 394 16.81 -0.54 21.87
CA ILE A 394 15.90 -0.19 20.77
C ILE A 394 14.48 -0.39 21.25
N SER A 395 13.51 0.37 20.76
CA SER A 395 12.12 0.22 21.15
C SER A 395 11.55 -1.16 20.82
N GLU A 396 10.60 -1.61 21.61
CA GLU A 396 9.93 -2.90 21.45
C GLU A 396 9.39 -3.09 20.03
N ALA A 397 8.72 -2.07 19.50
CA ALA A 397 8.15 -2.12 18.18
C ALA A 397 9.20 -2.40 17.07
N PHE A 398 10.41 -1.84 17.21
CA PHE A 398 11.49 -2.09 16.25
C PHE A 398 12.13 -3.48 16.41
N ILE A 399 12.29 -3.97 17.63
CA ILE A 399 12.82 -5.33 17.87
C ILE A 399 11.89 -6.37 17.28
N ASP A 400 10.59 -6.19 17.47
CA ASP A 400 9.54 -7.07 16.97
C ASP A 400 9.55 -7.20 15.44
N ILE A 401 10.08 -6.23 14.76
CA ILE A 401 10.14 -6.21 13.31
C ILE A 401 11.54 -6.62 12.82
N LEU A 402 12.57 -6.08 13.44
CA LEU A 402 13.97 -6.29 13.03
C LEU A 402 14.37 -7.75 13.08
N ILE A 403 14.15 -8.40 14.22
CA ILE A 403 14.62 -9.78 14.42
C ILE A 403 13.87 -10.77 13.53
N PRO A 404 12.52 -10.78 13.48
CA PRO A 404 11.80 -11.59 12.51
C PRO A 404 12.20 -11.33 11.06
N GLY A 405 12.41 -10.06 10.70
CA GLY A 405 12.86 -9.69 9.36
C GLY A 405 14.25 -10.22 9.01
N LEU A 406 15.21 -10.16 9.94
CA LEU A 406 16.55 -10.74 9.78
C LEU A 406 16.48 -12.26 9.63
N LEU A 407 15.73 -12.92 10.50
CA LEU A 407 15.55 -14.37 10.44
C LEU A 407 14.93 -14.81 9.12
N ASN A 408 13.89 -14.12 8.65
CA ASN A 408 13.27 -14.44 7.37
C ASN A 408 14.21 -14.17 6.18
N THR A 409 15.04 -13.13 6.28
CA THR A 409 16.08 -12.88 5.28
C THR A 409 17.09 -14.00 5.20
N MET A 410 17.52 -14.55 6.34
CA MET A 410 18.38 -15.72 6.35
C MET A 410 17.71 -16.94 5.71
N VAL A 411 16.42 -17.18 5.99
CA VAL A 411 15.67 -18.30 5.40
C VAL A 411 15.67 -18.23 3.87
N TRP A 412 15.32 -17.10 3.28
CA TRP A 412 15.28 -17.03 1.82
C TRP A 412 16.67 -16.96 1.18
N LEU A 413 17.69 -16.41 1.86
CA LEU A 413 19.08 -16.48 1.37
C LEU A 413 19.61 -17.92 1.36
N ILE A 414 19.33 -18.71 2.39
CA ILE A 414 19.67 -20.14 2.42
C ILE A 414 18.94 -20.86 1.29
N THR A 415 17.66 -20.59 1.11
CA THR A 415 16.88 -21.19 0.01
C THR A 415 17.46 -20.81 -1.35
N LEU A 416 17.87 -19.56 -1.54
CA LEU A 416 18.52 -19.09 -2.77
C LEU A 416 19.76 -19.92 -3.12
N VAL A 417 20.59 -20.22 -2.12
CA VAL A 417 21.81 -21.02 -2.32
C VAL A 417 21.47 -22.48 -2.63
N LEU A 418 20.50 -23.06 -1.92
CA LEU A 418 20.12 -24.46 -2.07
C LEU A 418 19.34 -24.77 -3.36
N THR A 419 18.62 -23.79 -3.89
CA THR A 419 17.71 -24.01 -5.03
C THR A 419 18.19 -23.39 -6.35
N ASN A 420 19.45 -22.95 -6.40
CA ASN A 420 20.00 -22.30 -7.59
C ASN A 420 20.01 -23.26 -8.79
N ASN A 421 19.34 -22.86 -9.90
CA ASN A 421 19.27 -23.60 -11.16
C ASN A 421 19.75 -22.71 -12.30
N LYS A 422 20.71 -23.22 -13.11
CA LYS A 422 21.31 -22.47 -14.21
C LYS A 422 20.32 -22.08 -15.30
N GLU A 423 19.34 -22.94 -15.61
CA GLU A 423 18.32 -22.64 -16.62
C GLU A 423 17.40 -21.49 -16.17
N GLU A 424 16.96 -21.55 -14.92
CA GLU A 424 16.16 -20.48 -14.31
C GLU A 424 16.94 -19.16 -14.26
N GLU A 425 18.24 -19.22 -13.95
CA GLU A 425 19.11 -18.04 -13.92
C GLU A 425 19.28 -17.40 -15.30
N VAL A 426 19.48 -18.23 -16.37
CA VAL A 426 19.59 -17.73 -17.75
C VAL A 426 18.28 -17.08 -18.20
N TYR A 427 17.16 -17.73 -17.94
CA TYR A 427 15.83 -17.15 -18.22
C TYR A 427 15.64 -15.80 -17.51
N ALA A 428 15.98 -15.75 -16.24
CA ALA A 428 15.88 -14.53 -15.44
C ALA A 428 16.76 -13.39 -15.95
N LYS A 429 17.98 -13.69 -16.41
CA LYS A 429 18.87 -12.68 -17.05
C LYS A 429 18.24 -12.08 -18.30
N ASN A 430 17.70 -12.92 -19.17
CA ASN A 430 17.02 -12.48 -20.40
C ASN A 430 15.80 -11.60 -20.06
N TRP A 431 14.97 -12.04 -19.10
CA TRP A 431 13.82 -11.28 -18.64
C TRP A 431 14.21 -9.89 -18.06
N ILE A 432 15.26 -9.84 -17.22
CA ILE A 432 15.76 -8.58 -16.66
C ILE A 432 16.22 -7.60 -17.76
N GLN A 433 16.85 -8.12 -18.82
CA GLN A 433 17.27 -7.32 -19.98
C GLN A 433 16.06 -6.83 -20.78
N GLU A 434 15.09 -7.72 -21.07
CA GLU A 434 13.87 -7.41 -21.81
C GLU A 434 13.04 -6.31 -21.13
N VAL A 435 12.83 -6.43 -19.83
CA VAL A 435 12.07 -5.44 -19.03
C VAL A 435 12.86 -4.13 -18.87
N GLY A 436 14.20 -4.18 -18.99
CA GLY A 436 15.08 -3.01 -18.99
C GLY A 436 15.21 -2.32 -17.62
N ILE A 437 14.94 -3.03 -16.52
CA ILE A 437 14.96 -2.45 -15.16
C ILE A 437 16.36 -1.93 -14.79
N LEU A 438 17.43 -2.61 -15.18
CA LEU A 438 18.81 -2.18 -14.88
C LEU A 438 19.14 -0.82 -15.48
N ASN A 439 18.59 -0.48 -16.63
CA ASN A 439 18.79 0.82 -17.27
C ASN A 439 18.18 1.95 -16.44
N GLU A 440 17.03 1.68 -15.77
CA GLU A 440 16.41 2.65 -14.88
C GLU A 440 17.32 2.96 -13.68
N PHE A 441 17.91 1.93 -13.06
CA PHE A 441 18.83 2.08 -11.93
C PHE A 441 20.17 2.71 -12.29
N LYS A 442 20.70 2.46 -13.50
CA LYS A 442 21.94 3.06 -13.98
C LYS A 442 21.80 4.54 -14.34
N SER A 443 20.60 5.01 -14.55
CA SER A 443 20.32 6.38 -14.97
C SER A 443 20.51 7.39 -13.83
N ARG A 444 21.55 8.22 -13.88
CA ARG A 444 21.76 9.34 -12.95
C ARG A 444 20.55 10.29 -12.91
N LYS A 445 19.88 10.48 -14.04
CA LYS A 445 18.66 11.30 -14.14
C LYS A 445 17.54 10.76 -13.26
N ASN A 446 17.37 9.43 -13.19
CA ASN A 446 16.33 8.83 -12.36
C ASN A 446 16.63 8.99 -10.86
N TRP A 447 17.90 8.90 -10.45
CA TRP A 447 18.28 9.16 -9.08
C TRP A 447 18.08 10.62 -8.68
N LEU A 448 18.42 11.57 -9.55
CA LEU A 448 18.13 12.99 -9.32
C LEU A 448 16.62 13.24 -9.26
N LEU A 449 15.84 12.59 -10.12
CA LEU A 449 14.37 12.64 -10.09
C LEU A 449 13.83 12.09 -8.78
N PHE A 450 14.32 10.94 -8.31
CA PHE A 450 13.92 10.36 -7.04
C PHE A 450 14.19 11.30 -5.86
N ILE A 451 15.40 11.86 -5.77
CA ILE A 451 15.77 12.82 -4.71
C ILE A 451 14.88 14.06 -4.78
N GLY A 452 14.73 14.64 -5.97
CA GLY A 452 13.89 15.83 -6.16
C GLY A 452 12.44 15.61 -5.80
N LEU A 453 11.85 14.46 -6.19
CA LEU A 453 10.48 14.10 -5.83
C LEU A 453 10.33 13.82 -4.34
N SER A 454 11.32 13.22 -3.69
CA SER A 454 11.30 12.98 -2.25
C SER A 454 11.28 14.28 -1.45
N LEU A 455 12.12 15.24 -1.85
CA LEU A 455 12.13 16.58 -1.26
C LEU A 455 10.81 17.33 -1.53
N LEU A 456 10.34 17.31 -2.78
CA LEU A 456 9.08 17.93 -3.15
C LEU A 456 7.89 17.34 -2.39
N SER A 457 7.85 16.01 -2.22
CA SER A 457 6.80 15.36 -1.45
C SER A 457 6.84 15.73 0.02
N GLY A 458 8.02 15.87 0.60
CA GLY A 458 8.19 16.43 1.95
C GLY A 458 7.64 17.85 2.06
N LEU A 459 7.95 18.72 1.09
CA LEU A 459 7.41 20.07 1.04
C LEU A 459 5.88 20.09 0.85
N ILE A 460 5.33 19.24 0.02
CA ILE A 460 3.89 19.15 -0.21
C ILE A 460 3.16 18.64 1.03
N LEU A 461 3.71 17.66 1.72
CA LEU A 461 3.09 17.07 2.91
C LEU A 461 3.14 17.98 4.13
N PHE A 462 4.28 18.67 4.34
CA PHE A 462 4.52 19.46 5.54
C PHE A 462 4.52 20.98 5.27
N GLY A 463 4.62 21.42 4.02
CA GLY A 463 4.62 22.83 3.63
C GLY A 463 3.38 23.61 4.10
N PRO A 464 2.16 23.07 3.92
CA PRO A 464 0.97 23.77 4.41
C PRO A 464 1.00 24.00 5.93
N SER A 465 1.51 23.07 6.73
CA SER A 465 1.67 23.27 8.18
C SER A 465 2.77 24.27 8.56
N LEU A 466 3.77 24.48 7.69
CA LEU A 466 4.83 25.47 7.91
C LEU A 466 4.41 26.90 7.53
N VAL A 467 3.45 27.03 6.61
CA VAL A 467 2.96 28.34 6.13
C VAL A 467 1.78 28.84 6.96
N LEU A 468 1.00 27.95 7.52
CA LEU A 468 -0.24 28.24 8.23
C LEU A 468 -0.09 28.17 9.76
N GLY A 469 1.03 27.64 10.27
CA GLY A 469 1.42 27.64 11.69
C GLY A 469 2.35 28.77 12.02
#